data_66413dd70fdf00ea14e55275c60f2954
#
_entry.id   66413dd70fdf00ea14e55275c60f2954
#
_cell.length_a   1.000
_cell.length_b   1.000
_cell.length_c   1.000
_cell.angle_alpha   90.00
_cell.angle_beta   90.00
_cell.angle_gamma   90.00
#
_symmetry.space_group_name_H-M   'P 1'
#
loop_
_entity.id
_entity.type
_entity.pdbx_description
1 polymer ?
#
loop_
_entity_poly.entity_id
_entity_poly.type
_entity_poly.pdbx_seq_one_letter_code
_entity_poly.pdbx_strand_id
1 'polypeptide(L)'
;SAWPAYGQSKLANLLFAAELDRRARKAGWKLRSVAAHPGFSATNLQFAGPQIAHSTVGRFGTRLMNLVMAQSAESGARPQLYAATAADVAGGEYFGPKDIFETRGAPKRVGRTAAAKDQAVAADLWAQSEELTGVHYPTSVPNSSTS
;
A
#
# COMPACT_ATOMS: atom_id res chain seq x y z
N SER A 1 -17.94 7.23 9.31
CA SER A 1 -17.92 5.77 9.41
C SER A 1 -16.46 5.27 9.26
N ALA A 2 -16.06 4.24 10.00
CA ALA A 2 -14.67 3.76 10.07
C ALA A 2 -14.16 3.18 8.73
N TRP A 3 -15.01 2.54 7.95
CA TRP A 3 -14.64 1.92 6.67
C TRP A 3 -14.22 2.92 5.58
N PRO A 4 -14.95 4.00 5.32
CA PRO A 4 -14.49 5.04 4.40
C PRO A 4 -13.18 5.68 4.83
N ALA A 5 -12.99 5.96 6.12
CA ALA A 5 -11.75 6.52 6.64
C ALA A 5 -10.56 5.57 6.43
N TYR A 6 -10.75 4.26 6.65
CA TYR A 6 -9.74 3.25 6.36
C TYR A 6 -9.40 3.21 4.86
N GLY A 7 -10.40 3.15 3.98
CA GLY A 7 -10.20 3.17 2.53
C GLY A 7 -9.45 4.43 2.08
N GLN A 8 -9.82 5.59 2.63
CA GLN A 8 -9.16 6.86 2.33
C GLN A 8 -7.68 6.86 2.78
N SER A 9 -7.38 6.32 3.97
CA SER A 9 -6.00 6.22 4.44
C SER A 9 -5.14 5.32 3.54
N LYS A 10 -5.70 4.23 3.02
CA LYS A 10 -4.99 3.35 2.08
C LYS A 10 -4.81 3.98 0.70
N LEU A 11 -5.80 4.74 0.24
CA LEU A 11 -5.67 5.53 -0.99
C LEU A 11 -4.55 6.57 -0.84
N ALA A 12 -4.48 7.28 0.29
CA ALA A 12 -3.42 8.24 0.57
C ALA A 12 -2.02 7.59 0.52
N ASN A 13 -1.85 6.38 1.07
CA ASN A 13 -0.59 5.64 0.98
C ASN A 13 -0.18 5.34 -0.47
N LEU A 14 -1.14 4.95 -1.33
CA LEU A 14 -0.85 4.67 -2.75
C LEU A 14 -0.50 5.94 -3.52
N LEU A 15 -1.20 7.04 -3.27
CA LEU A 15 -0.92 8.35 -3.86
C LEU A 15 0.46 8.86 -3.43
N PHE A 16 0.79 8.75 -2.13
CA PHE A 16 2.10 9.14 -1.59
C PHE A 16 3.23 8.33 -2.23
N ALA A 17 3.11 7.01 -2.30
CA ALA A 17 4.12 6.15 -2.90
C ALA A 17 4.35 6.49 -4.39
N ALA A 18 3.28 6.76 -5.14
CA ALA A 18 3.37 7.14 -6.55
C ALA A 18 4.03 8.52 -6.74
N GLU A 19 3.67 9.48 -5.91
CA GLU A 19 4.24 10.84 -5.97
C GLU A 19 5.71 10.85 -5.56
N LEU A 20 6.08 10.07 -4.53
CA LEU A 20 7.47 9.91 -4.13
C LEU A 20 8.34 9.36 -5.27
N ASP A 21 7.85 8.33 -5.98
CA ASP A 21 8.57 7.78 -7.13
C ASP A 21 8.70 8.80 -8.28
N ARG A 22 7.63 9.55 -8.55
CA ARG A 22 7.64 10.59 -9.57
C ARG A 22 8.66 11.69 -9.25
N ARG A 23 8.70 12.14 -8.00
CA ARG A 23 9.66 13.15 -7.52
C ARG A 23 11.08 12.62 -7.53
N ALA A 24 11.30 11.39 -7.07
CA ALA A 24 12.61 10.74 -7.08
C ALA A 24 13.20 10.68 -8.49
N ARG A 25 12.40 10.25 -9.47
CA ARG A 25 12.83 10.25 -10.89
C ARG A 25 13.15 11.66 -11.40
N LYS A 26 12.29 12.64 -11.09
CA LYS A 26 12.51 14.03 -11.52
C LYS A 26 13.77 14.62 -10.91
N ALA A 27 14.06 14.32 -9.66
CA ALA A 27 15.23 14.80 -8.92
C ALA A 27 16.52 13.98 -9.19
N GLY A 28 16.43 12.87 -9.92
CA GLY A 28 17.58 11.99 -10.18
C GLY A 28 18.02 11.16 -8.97
N TRP A 29 17.14 10.95 -8.00
CA TRP A 29 17.47 10.15 -6.81
C TRP A 29 17.59 8.67 -7.17
N LYS A 30 18.55 7.98 -6.54
CA LYS A 30 18.70 6.52 -6.60
C LYS A 30 17.69 5.84 -5.67
N LEU A 31 16.40 6.15 -5.84
CA LEU A 31 15.30 5.67 -5.02
C LEU A 31 14.21 5.11 -5.92
N ARG A 32 13.65 3.97 -5.54
CA ARG A 32 12.42 3.42 -6.10
C ARG A 32 11.36 3.38 -5.01
N SER A 33 10.25 4.05 -5.23
CA SER A 33 9.09 3.93 -4.36
C SER A 33 8.09 2.98 -4.99
N VAL A 34 7.72 1.95 -4.25
CA VAL A 34 6.78 0.90 -4.68
C VAL A 34 5.75 0.66 -3.58
N ALA A 35 4.61 0.12 -3.96
CA ALA A 35 3.56 -0.24 -3.04
C ALA A 35 3.27 -1.74 -3.11
N ALA A 36 2.83 -2.32 -2.00
CA ALA A 36 2.36 -3.69 -1.96
C ALA A 36 1.21 -3.85 -0.96
N HIS A 37 0.31 -4.81 -1.23
CA HIS A 37 -0.71 -5.21 -0.28
C HIS A 37 -0.67 -6.73 -0.06
N PRO A 38 -1.00 -7.18 1.16
CA PRO A 38 -0.91 -8.59 1.52
C PRO A 38 -2.06 -9.44 0.95
N GLY A 39 -3.05 -8.83 0.33
CA GLY A 39 -4.31 -9.51 0.07
C GLY A 39 -5.14 -9.70 1.35
N PHE A 40 -5.95 -10.73 1.38
CA PHE A 40 -6.75 -11.06 2.55
C PHE A 40 -5.97 -12.00 3.48
N SER A 41 -5.37 -11.46 4.52
CA SER A 41 -4.56 -12.24 5.49
C SER A 41 -5.26 -12.36 6.83
N ALA A 42 -5.11 -13.51 7.49
CA ALA A 42 -5.60 -13.75 8.85
C ALA A 42 -4.76 -12.97 9.86
N THR A 43 -4.97 -11.67 9.93
CA THR A 43 -4.33 -10.80 10.92
C THR A 43 -5.36 -10.23 11.88
N ASN A 44 -4.93 -9.84 13.08
CA ASN A 44 -5.81 -9.23 14.09
C ASN A 44 -6.50 -7.93 13.62
N LEU A 45 -6.06 -7.35 12.50
CA LEU A 45 -6.69 -6.17 11.92
C LEU A 45 -8.14 -6.41 11.50
N GLN A 46 -8.50 -7.65 11.14
CA GLN A 46 -9.88 -8.05 10.81
C GLN A 46 -10.79 -8.09 12.04
N PHE A 47 -10.21 -8.21 13.23
CA PHE A 47 -10.95 -8.20 14.50
C PHE A 47 -11.05 -6.78 15.09
N ALA A 48 -10.26 -5.84 14.61
CA ALA A 48 -10.35 -4.43 15.00
C ALA A 48 -11.46 -3.65 14.25
N GLY A 49 -11.94 -4.15 13.13
CA GLY A 49 -13.18 -3.69 12.49
C GLY A 49 -14.29 -4.67 12.85
N PRO A 50 -15.43 -4.27 12.98
CA PRO A 50 -16.28 -3.76 14.03
C PRO A 50 -16.62 -4.77 15.12
N GLN A 51 -16.87 -4.31 16.29
CA GLN A 51 -17.76 -4.90 17.29
C GLN A 51 -19.21 -5.06 16.76
N ILE A 52 -19.40 -5.40 15.50
CA ILE A 52 -20.69 -5.46 14.78
C ILE A 52 -21.31 -6.85 14.84
N ALA A 53 -20.68 -7.84 15.41
CA ALA A 53 -21.35 -9.12 15.60
C ALA A 53 -21.72 -9.32 17.07
N HIS A 54 -22.69 -8.58 17.54
CA HIS A 54 -23.44 -8.95 18.76
C HIS A 54 -24.24 -10.27 18.61
N SER A 55 -24.11 -10.96 17.47
CA SER A 55 -24.76 -12.25 17.22
C SER A 55 -23.70 -13.35 17.11
N THR A 56 -23.93 -14.42 17.86
CA THR A 56 -23.07 -15.62 17.84
C THR A 56 -22.95 -16.25 16.44
N VAL A 57 -24.02 -16.17 15.65
CA VAL A 57 -24.07 -16.65 14.27
C VAL A 57 -23.18 -15.81 13.34
N GLY A 58 -23.17 -14.48 13.49
CA GLY A 58 -22.30 -13.60 12.73
C GLY A 58 -20.82 -13.84 13.03
N ARG A 59 -20.48 -14.07 14.30
CA ARG A 59 -19.09 -14.39 14.72
C ARG A 59 -18.61 -15.73 14.15
N PHE A 60 -19.46 -16.74 14.15
CA PHE A 60 -19.12 -18.06 13.58
C PHE A 60 -18.98 -18.00 12.06
N GLY A 61 -19.88 -17.32 11.37
CA GLY A 61 -19.79 -17.09 9.92
C GLY A 61 -18.54 -16.32 9.51
N THR A 62 -18.21 -15.26 10.23
CA THR A 62 -16.97 -14.48 10.00
C THR A 62 -15.73 -15.34 10.25
N ARG A 63 -15.71 -16.14 11.31
CA ARG A 63 -14.59 -17.03 11.63
C ARG A 63 -14.38 -18.11 10.56
N LEU A 64 -15.46 -18.70 10.05
CA LEU A 64 -15.39 -19.69 8.99
C LEU A 64 -14.94 -19.07 7.67
N MET A 65 -15.42 -17.88 7.33
CA MET A 65 -15.00 -17.15 6.14
C MET A 65 -13.52 -16.76 6.22
N ASN A 66 -13.04 -16.31 7.39
CA ASN A 66 -11.64 -16.04 7.61
C ASN A 66 -10.77 -17.28 7.47
N LEU A 67 -11.23 -18.43 7.95
CA LEU A 67 -10.49 -19.71 7.85
C LEU A 67 -10.34 -20.16 6.39
N VAL A 68 -11.34 -19.92 5.56
CA VAL A 68 -11.38 -20.36 4.16
C VAL A 68 -10.70 -19.35 3.22
N MET A 69 -10.88 -18.05 3.46
CA MET A 69 -10.43 -17.00 2.55
C MET A 69 -9.12 -16.31 2.96
N ALA A 70 -8.77 -16.31 4.25
CA ALA A 70 -7.54 -15.70 4.72
C ALA A 70 -6.35 -16.59 4.45
N GLN A 71 -5.28 -16.01 3.96
CA GLN A 71 -3.98 -16.68 3.87
C GLN A 71 -3.18 -16.48 5.17
N SER A 72 -2.13 -17.30 5.36
CA SER A 72 -1.21 -17.13 6.48
C SER A 72 -0.50 -15.77 6.43
N ALA A 73 -0.03 -15.27 7.58
CA ALA A 73 0.76 -14.03 7.64
C ALA A 73 2.02 -14.10 6.76
N GLU A 74 2.66 -15.26 6.70
CA GLU A 74 3.81 -15.52 5.83
C GLU A 74 3.44 -15.34 4.35
N SER A 75 2.34 -15.94 3.91
CA SER A 75 1.86 -15.77 2.53
C SER A 75 1.47 -14.31 2.25
N GLY A 76 0.87 -13.63 3.20
CA GLY A 76 0.54 -12.21 3.10
C GLY A 76 1.75 -11.28 3.01
N ALA A 77 2.91 -11.69 3.53
CA ALA A 77 4.16 -10.92 3.43
C ALA A 77 4.84 -11.04 2.05
N ARG A 78 4.51 -12.04 1.24
CA ARG A 78 5.19 -12.30 -0.05
C ARG A 78 5.17 -11.11 -1.02
N PRO A 79 4.05 -10.39 -1.23
CA PRO A 79 4.06 -9.22 -2.12
C PRO A 79 5.01 -8.11 -1.66
N GLN A 80 5.11 -7.87 -0.34
CA GLN A 80 6.04 -6.89 0.22
C GLN A 80 7.49 -7.33 0.04
N LEU A 81 7.79 -8.60 0.33
CA LEU A 81 9.12 -9.16 0.12
C LEU A 81 9.53 -9.09 -1.35
N TYR A 82 8.63 -9.47 -2.27
CA TYR A 82 8.89 -9.36 -3.70
C TYR A 82 9.15 -7.90 -4.12
N ALA A 83 8.29 -6.98 -3.71
CA ALA A 83 8.45 -5.57 -4.02
C ALA A 83 9.78 -4.97 -3.52
N ALA A 84 10.29 -5.49 -2.38
CA ALA A 84 11.52 -5.01 -1.76
C ALA A 84 12.81 -5.65 -2.35
N THR A 85 12.73 -6.87 -2.87
CA THR A 85 13.93 -7.67 -3.16
C THR A 85 14.06 -8.14 -4.60
N ALA A 86 12.98 -8.19 -5.39
CA ALA A 86 13.06 -8.70 -6.75
C ALA A 86 13.75 -7.70 -7.69
N ALA A 87 14.64 -8.21 -8.54
CA ALA A 87 15.47 -7.40 -9.42
C ALA A 87 14.67 -6.70 -10.54
N ASP A 88 13.54 -7.29 -10.93
CA ASP A 88 12.67 -6.81 -12.01
C ASP A 88 11.65 -5.75 -11.56
N VAL A 89 11.69 -5.30 -10.30
CA VAL A 89 10.80 -4.29 -9.75
C VAL A 89 11.22 -2.90 -10.20
N ALA A 90 10.31 -2.16 -10.82
CA ALA A 90 10.48 -0.76 -11.19
C ALA A 90 9.77 0.17 -10.20
N GLY A 91 10.26 1.42 -10.11
CA GLY A 91 9.59 2.44 -9.30
C GLY A 91 8.17 2.75 -9.80
N GLY A 92 7.28 3.05 -8.87
CA GLY A 92 5.88 3.34 -9.15
C GLY A 92 4.98 2.10 -9.32
N GLU A 93 5.53 0.89 -9.22
CA GLU A 93 4.73 -0.34 -9.31
C GLU A 93 3.95 -0.65 -8.04
N TYR A 94 2.91 -1.47 -8.18
CA TYR A 94 2.07 -1.93 -7.10
C TYR A 94 1.90 -3.45 -7.18
N PHE A 95 2.12 -4.13 -6.08
CA PHE A 95 2.14 -5.59 -5.99
C PHE A 95 1.06 -6.12 -5.06
N GLY A 96 0.46 -7.23 -5.46
CA GLY A 96 -0.50 -7.98 -4.67
C GLY A 96 -0.47 -9.47 -5.02
N PRO A 97 -1.29 -10.29 -4.37
CA PRO A 97 -1.45 -11.71 -4.70
C PRO A 97 -2.04 -11.94 -6.09
N LYS A 98 -1.76 -13.09 -6.69
CA LYS A 98 -2.11 -13.43 -8.08
C LYS A 98 -3.56 -13.87 -8.26
N ASP A 99 -4.19 -14.43 -7.24
CA ASP A 99 -5.50 -15.09 -7.39
C ASP A 99 -6.67 -14.14 -7.65
N ILE A 100 -7.84 -14.71 -7.82
CA ILE A 100 -9.09 -13.98 -8.04
C ILE A 100 -9.30 -12.99 -6.88
N PHE A 101 -9.56 -11.73 -7.22
CA PHE A 101 -9.73 -10.61 -6.29
C PHE A 101 -8.48 -10.23 -5.49
N GLU A 102 -7.30 -10.70 -5.90
CA GLU A 102 -6.02 -10.35 -5.23
C GLU A 102 -6.03 -10.67 -3.73
N THR A 103 -6.66 -11.76 -3.36
CA THR A 103 -6.83 -12.15 -1.96
C THR A 103 -5.71 -13.03 -1.44
N ARG A 104 -5.11 -13.88 -2.31
CA ARG A 104 -4.00 -14.78 -1.98
C ARG A 104 -3.23 -15.21 -3.22
N GLY A 105 -2.15 -15.96 -3.04
CA GLY A 105 -1.35 -16.52 -4.13
C GLY A 105 0.03 -15.89 -4.29
N ALA A 106 0.71 -16.19 -5.39
CA ALA A 106 2.04 -15.65 -5.69
C ALA A 106 1.96 -14.13 -5.94
N PRO A 107 3.01 -13.37 -5.60
CA PRO A 107 3.08 -11.95 -5.91
C PRO A 107 2.98 -11.68 -7.42
N LYS A 108 2.21 -10.66 -7.78
CA LYS A 108 2.18 -10.11 -9.16
C LYS A 108 2.03 -8.60 -9.13
N ARG A 109 2.34 -7.97 -10.26
CA ARG A 109 1.98 -6.57 -10.50
C ARG A 109 0.46 -6.45 -10.61
N VAL A 110 -0.13 -5.52 -9.87
CA VAL A 110 -1.57 -5.28 -9.85
C VAL A 110 -1.89 -3.85 -10.27
N GLY A 111 -3.11 -3.65 -10.73
CA GLY A 111 -3.60 -2.34 -11.14
C GLY A 111 -3.90 -1.43 -9.96
N ARG A 112 -3.99 -0.13 -10.25
CA ARG A 112 -4.51 0.88 -9.32
C ARG A 112 -5.80 1.46 -9.89
N THR A 113 -6.72 1.87 -9.02
CA THR A 113 -7.93 2.59 -9.40
C THR A 113 -7.60 3.94 -10.07
N ALA A 114 -8.56 4.54 -10.78
CA ALA A 114 -8.38 5.88 -11.34
C ALA A 114 -8.02 6.91 -10.25
N ALA A 115 -8.68 6.87 -9.10
CA ALA A 115 -8.38 7.74 -7.96
C ALA A 115 -6.94 7.56 -7.44
N ALA A 116 -6.39 6.34 -7.42
CA ALA A 116 -5.00 6.08 -7.01
C ALA A 116 -3.95 6.40 -8.10
N LYS A 117 -4.38 6.90 -9.25
CA LYS A 117 -3.53 7.37 -10.35
C LYS A 117 -3.63 8.89 -10.55
N ASP A 118 -4.46 9.56 -9.77
CA ASP A 118 -4.66 11.01 -9.89
C ASP A 118 -3.43 11.77 -9.39
N GLN A 119 -2.68 12.33 -10.33
CA GLN A 119 -1.43 13.05 -10.03
C GLN A 119 -1.68 14.40 -9.36
N ALA A 120 -2.80 15.06 -9.64
CA ALA A 120 -3.12 16.33 -8.99
C ALA A 120 -3.41 16.11 -7.52
N VAL A 121 -4.27 15.14 -7.20
CA VAL A 121 -4.57 14.75 -5.80
C VAL A 121 -3.30 14.26 -5.08
N ALA A 122 -2.42 13.53 -5.77
CA ALA A 122 -1.16 13.08 -5.19
C ALA A 122 -0.21 14.25 -4.84
N ALA A 123 -0.13 15.25 -5.72
CA ALA A 123 0.67 16.44 -5.49
C ALA A 123 0.11 17.30 -4.34
N ASP A 124 -1.21 17.45 -4.26
CA ASP A 124 -1.88 18.16 -3.16
C ASP A 124 -1.66 17.46 -1.82
N LEU A 125 -1.83 16.13 -1.78
CA LEU A 125 -1.54 15.32 -0.60
C LEU A 125 -0.09 15.51 -0.13
N TRP A 126 0.86 15.54 -1.07
CA TRP A 126 2.27 15.77 -0.77
C TRP A 126 2.49 17.14 -0.12
N ALA A 127 1.96 18.21 -0.73
CA ALA A 127 2.10 19.58 -0.23
C ALA A 127 1.51 19.72 1.18
N GLN A 128 0.30 19.19 1.41
CA GLN A 128 -0.32 19.18 2.74
C GLN A 128 0.49 18.36 3.76
N SER A 129 1.09 17.24 3.34
CA SER A 129 1.93 16.44 4.22
C SER A 129 3.20 17.18 4.63
N GLU A 130 3.85 17.90 3.71
CA GLU A 130 5.00 18.75 4.02
C GLU A 130 4.62 19.89 4.99
N GLU A 131 3.50 20.54 4.77
CA GLU A 131 2.99 21.60 5.64
C GLU A 131 2.71 21.12 7.07
N LEU A 132 1.98 19.99 7.19
CA LEU A 132 1.58 19.43 8.48
C LEU A 132 2.75 18.86 9.29
N THR A 133 3.77 18.33 8.63
CA THR A 133 4.90 17.68 9.29
C THR A 133 6.12 18.57 9.44
N GLY A 134 6.22 19.64 8.66
CA GLY A 134 7.44 20.45 8.53
C GLY A 134 8.61 19.72 7.85
N VAL A 135 8.38 18.54 7.27
CA VAL A 135 9.39 17.74 6.58
C VAL A 135 9.37 18.02 5.09
N HIS A 136 10.48 18.53 4.57
CA HIS A 136 10.64 18.82 3.14
C HIS A 136 11.72 17.93 2.53
N TYR A 137 11.38 17.31 1.42
CA TYR A 137 12.32 16.49 0.66
C TYR A 137 13.16 17.37 -0.28
N PRO A 138 14.47 17.06 -0.49
CA PRO A 138 15.30 17.81 -1.40
C PRO A 138 14.75 17.75 -2.84
N THR A 139 14.87 18.83 -3.59
CA THR A 139 14.39 18.93 -4.97
C THR A 139 15.40 18.40 -6.00
N SER A 140 16.63 18.12 -5.57
CA SER A 140 17.72 17.60 -6.40
C SER A 140 18.67 16.74 -5.57
N VAL A 141 19.46 15.92 -6.24
CA VAL A 141 20.59 15.24 -5.58
C VAL A 141 21.59 16.27 -5.13
N PRO A 142 22.04 16.29 -3.85
CA PRO A 142 23.15 17.12 -3.45
C PRO A 142 24.35 16.79 -4.34
N ASN A 143 24.96 17.80 -4.96
CA ASN A 143 26.19 17.59 -5.70
C ASN A 143 27.24 17.00 -4.74
N SER A 144 27.69 15.79 -5.02
CA SER A 144 28.83 15.17 -4.36
C SER A 144 30.13 15.80 -4.90
N SER A 145 30.22 17.13 -4.85
CA SER A 145 31.45 17.85 -5.11
C SER A 145 31.93 18.42 -3.78
N THR A 146 32.81 17.68 -3.14
CA THR A 146 34.00 18.17 -2.43
C THR A 146 34.40 17.23 -1.32
N SER A 147 35.38 16.41 -1.58
CA SER A 147 36.60 16.34 -0.75
C SER A 147 37.67 15.66 -1.55
#